data_54d97421b2178c5626078723c18ae7b3
#
_entry.id   54d97421b2178c5626078723c18ae7b3
#
_cell.length_a   1.000
_cell.length_b   1.000
_cell.length_c   1.000
_cell.angle_alpha   90.00
_cell.angle_beta   90.00
_cell.angle_gamma   90.00
#
_symmetry.space_group_name_H-M   'P 1'
#
loop_
_entity.id
_entity.type
_entity.pdbx_description
1 polymer ?
#
loop_
_entity_poly.entity_id
_entity_poly.type
_entity_poly.pdbx_seq_one_letter_code
_entity_poly.pdbx_strand_id
1 'polypeptide(L)'
;GSQLQAMPPKLRSRNFPGMELIRPMYCIHEDDIIAWQRYNGLEFIQCACRFTEHAAAHGNDGSSSKRQEVKLLLRELRRTNPDIEKSIFHSIHSVCLDTMVGYKSGGVEHTFADCYRERGEMAEMEKEDAE
;
A
#
# COMPACT_ATOMS: atom_id res chain seq x y z
N GLY A 1 3.24 -12.63 -4.10
CA GLY A 1 3.47 -13.20 -2.80
C GLY A 1 2.44 -12.74 -1.79
N SER A 2 2.15 -13.55 -0.80
CA SER A 2 1.10 -13.31 0.21
C SER A 2 1.60 -12.37 1.32
N GLN A 3 2.03 -11.15 0.96
CA GLN A 3 2.55 -10.18 1.92
C GLN A 3 1.72 -8.89 1.87
N LEU A 4 1.33 -8.39 3.04
CA LEU A 4 0.76 -7.07 3.17
C LEU A 4 1.88 -6.03 3.08
N GLN A 5 1.94 -5.33 1.97
CA GLN A 5 2.96 -4.31 1.70
C GLN A 5 2.33 -3.07 1.08
N ALA A 6 2.88 -1.91 1.40
CA ALA A 6 2.56 -0.65 0.74
C ALA A 6 3.83 0.03 0.23
N MET A 7 3.67 0.85 -0.80
CA MET A 7 4.76 1.70 -1.26
C MET A 7 4.86 2.92 -0.35
N PRO A 8 5.98 3.13 0.36
CA PRO A 8 6.13 4.31 1.21
C PRO A 8 6.26 5.59 0.36
N PRO A 9 5.94 6.78 0.92
CA PRO A 9 6.06 8.05 0.21
C PRO A 9 7.51 8.41 -0.10
N LYS A 10 8.46 7.84 0.64
CA LYS A 10 9.90 8.02 0.46
C LYS A 10 10.63 6.72 0.75
N LEU A 11 11.60 6.39 -0.08
CA LEU A 11 12.47 5.24 0.19
C LEU A 11 13.88 5.48 -0.38
N ARG A 12 14.89 4.86 0.26
CA ARG A 12 16.26 4.85 -0.25
C ARG A 12 16.38 3.85 -1.40
N SER A 13 17.05 4.26 -2.48
CA SER A 13 17.32 3.37 -3.60
C SER A 13 18.28 2.25 -3.18
N ARG A 14 17.93 1.03 -3.53
CA ARG A 14 18.85 -0.13 -3.34
C ARG A 14 19.89 -0.21 -4.44
N ASN A 15 19.54 0.24 -5.65
CA ASN A 15 20.40 0.10 -6.83
C ASN A 15 21.36 1.29 -6.99
N PHE A 16 21.05 2.44 -6.39
CA PHE A 16 21.81 3.68 -6.52
C PHE A 16 22.08 4.24 -5.11
N PRO A 17 23.25 3.94 -4.52
CA PRO A 17 23.63 4.45 -3.20
C PRO A 17 23.56 5.99 -3.16
N GLY A 18 23.00 6.53 -2.08
CA GLY A 18 22.84 7.98 -1.89
C GLY A 18 21.61 8.59 -2.57
N MET A 19 20.90 7.84 -3.43
CA MET A 19 19.67 8.31 -4.06
C MET A 19 18.43 7.94 -3.25
N GLU A 20 17.45 8.83 -3.28
CA GLU A 20 16.13 8.62 -2.66
C GLU A 20 15.02 8.73 -3.71
N LEU A 21 14.06 7.83 -3.63
CA LEU A 21 12.83 7.89 -4.40
C LEU A 21 11.77 8.57 -3.54
N ILE A 22 11.18 9.64 -4.07
CA ILE A 22 10.06 10.33 -3.43
C ILE A 22 8.79 10.24 -4.28
N ARG A 23 7.63 10.26 -3.63
CA ARG A 23 6.31 10.25 -4.26
C ARG A 23 5.50 11.47 -3.78
N PRO A 24 5.68 12.66 -4.39
CA PRO A 24 5.04 13.89 -3.91
C PRO A 24 3.51 13.83 -3.91
N MET A 25 2.92 13.07 -4.83
CA MET A 25 1.46 12.93 -4.96
C MET A 25 0.90 11.74 -4.17
N TYR A 26 1.61 11.24 -3.18
CA TYR A 26 1.23 10.04 -2.42
C TYR A 26 -0.16 10.13 -1.78
N CYS A 27 -0.57 11.31 -1.32
CA CYS A 27 -1.85 11.55 -0.67
C CYS A 27 -2.93 12.14 -1.60
N ILE A 28 -2.67 12.23 -2.92
CA ILE A 28 -3.60 12.84 -3.88
C ILE A 28 -4.32 11.74 -4.64
N HIS A 29 -5.64 11.82 -4.68
CA HIS A 29 -6.46 10.90 -5.48
C HIS A 29 -6.27 11.10 -6.98
N GLU A 30 -6.31 10.02 -7.75
CA GLU A 30 -6.23 10.09 -9.22
C GLU A 30 -7.35 10.94 -9.82
N ASP A 31 -8.55 10.88 -9.25
CA ASP A 31 -9.70 11.66 -9.70
C ASP A 31 -9.46 13.18 -9.54
N ASP A 32 -8.78 13.59 -8.45
CA ASP A 32 -8.43 15.01 -8.22
C ASP A 32 -7.38 15.48 -9.24
N ILE A 33 -6.40 14.64 -9.57
CA ILE A 33 -5.40 14.94 -10.60
C ILE A 33 -6.08 15.11 -11.97
N ILE A 34 -7.03 14.24 -12.31
CA ILE A 34 -7.79 14.32 -13.56
C ILE A 34 -8.67 15.58 -13.60
N ALA A 35 -9.32 15.91 -12.49
CA ALA A 35 -10.12 17.14 -12.37
C ALA A 35 -9.26 18.39 -12.53
N TRP A 36 -8.09 18.42 -11.87
CA TRP A 36 -7.12 19.50 -12.00
C TRP A 36 -6.57 19.65 -13.42
N GLN A 37 -6.24 18.54 -14.07
CA GLN A 37 -5.81 18.50 -15.47
C GLN A 37 -6.84 19.14 -16.40
N ARG A 38 -8.12 18.72 -16.25
CA ARG A 38 -9.22 19.26 -17.09
C ARG A 38 -9.44 20.74 -16.86
N TYR A 39 -9.43 21.17 -15.60
CA TYR A 39 -9.60 22.57 -15.23
C TYR A 39 -8.54 23.48 -15.86
N ASN A 40 -7.29 23.02 -15.90
CA ASN A 40 -6.17 23.78 -16.47
C ASN A 40 -5.92 23.55 -17.98
N GLY A 41 -6.77 22.75 -18.65
CA GLY A 41 -6.62 22.46 -20.08
C GLY A 41 -5.31 21.76 -20.44
N LEU A 42 -4.74 20.97 -19.52
CA LEU A 42 -3.46 20.30 -19.72
C LEU A 42 -3.64 19.00 -20.50
N GLU A 43 -2.74 18.77 -21.46
CA GLU A 43 -2.62 17.50 -22.16
C GLU A 43 -1.47 16.69 -21.58
N PHE A 44 -1.78 15.52 -21.08
CA PHE A 44 -0.78 14.58 -20.60
C PHE A 44 -0.52 13.50 -21.65
N ILE A 45 0.75 13.11 -21.77
CA ILE A 45 1.13 11.96 -22.59
C ILE A 45 0.39 10.74 -22.03
N GLN A 46 -0.53 10.21 -22.83
CA GLN A 46 -1.16 8.94 -22.48
C GLN A 46 -0.10 7.84 -22.51
N CYS A 47 -0.12 7.00 -21.50
CA CYS A 47 0.90 6.01 -21.18
C CYS A 47 1.54 5.38 -22.41
N ALA A 48 2.80 5.71 -22.68
CA ALA A 48 3.65 5.07 -23.68
C ALA A 48 4.10 3.65 -23.28
N CYS A 49 3.40 3.03 -22.32
CA CYS A 49 3.69 1.68 -21.87
C CYS A 49 3.23 0.70 -22.95
N ARG A 50 4.17 0.12 -23.69
CA ARG A 50 3.91 -0.87 -24.76
C ARG A 50 2.99 -2.03 -24.30
N PHE A 51 2.89 -2.27 -23.01
CA PHE A 51 1.98 -3.27 -22.42
C PHE A 51 0.50 -2.90 -22.53
N THR A 52 0.15 -1.61 -22.60
CA THR A 52 -1.25 -1.18 -22.75
C THR A 52 -1.68 -1.11 -24.21
N GLU A 53 -0.78 -0.84 -25.13
CA GLU A 53 -1.06 -0.82 -26.58
C GLU A 53 -1.26 -2.23 -27.14
N HIS A 54 -0.45 -3.21 -26.70
CA HIS A 54 -0.62 -4.60 -27.11
C HIS A 54 -1.91 -5.24 -26.57
N ALA A 55 -2.40 -4.84 -25.40
CA ALA A 55 -3.68 -5.30 -24.88
C ALA A 55 -4.88 -4.73 -25.65
N ALA A 56 -4.75 -3.55 -26.22
CA ALA A 56 -5.80 -2.91 -27.05
C ALA A 56 -5.80 -3.42 -28.50
N ALA A 57 -4.65 -3.82 -29.03
CA ALA A 57 -4.47 -4.24 -30.44
C ALA A 57 -4.77 -5.73 -30.69
N HIS A 58 -4.71 -6.58 -29.67
CA HIS A 58 -5.05 -8.00 -29.75
C HIS A 58 -6.35 -8.26 -28.97
N GLY A 59 -7.47 -8.03 -29.65
CA GLY A 59 -8.85 -8.19 -29.15
C GLY A 59 -9.24 -9.61 -28.81
N ASN A 60 -8.40 -10.37 -28.14
CA ASN A 60 -8.79 -11.67 -27.64
C ASN A 60 -7.77 -12.22 -26.62
N ASP A 61 -7.69 -11.63 -25.45
CA ASP A 61 -7.39 -12.38 -24.24
C ASP A 61 -7.73 -11.53 -23.00
N GLY A 62 -8.55 -12.08 -22.10
CA GLY A 62 -9.14 -11.45 -20.94
C GLY A 62 -8.17 -11.02 -19.82
N SER A 63 -7.01 -10.53 -20.21
CA SER A 63 -6.02 -9.95 -19.32
C SER A 63 -6.26 -8.44 -19.20
N SER A 64 -7.41 -8.06 -18.60
CA SER A 64 -7.48 -6.72 -18.03
C SER A 64 -6.32 -6.62 -17.03
N SER A 65 -5.50 -5.58 -17.16
CA SER A 65 -4.39 -5.37 -16.24
C SER A 65 -4.91 -5.50 -14.79
N LYS A 66 -4.20 -6.22 -13.91
CA LYS A 66 -4.55 -6.34 -12.47
C LYS A 66 -4.88 -4.99 -11.83
N ARG A 67 -4.25 -3.93 -12.31
CA ARG A 67 -4.56 -2.57 -11.92
C ARG A 67 -5.98 -2.14 -12.33
N GLN A 68 -6.43 -2.56 -13.50
CA GLN A 68 -7.79 -2.27 -13.98
C GLN A 68 -8.84 -3.04 -13.17
N GLU A 69 -8.59 -4.31 -12.88
CA GLU A 69 -9.46 -5.13 -12.03
C GLU A 69 -9.64 -4.50 -10.64
N VAL A 70 -8.54 -4.06 -10.01
CA VAL A 70 -8.57 -3.39 -8.71
C VAL A 70 -9.35 -2.08 -8.78
N LYS A 71 -9.20 -1.28 -9.86
CA LYS A 71 -9.98 -0.05 -10.05
C LYS A 71 -11.49 -0.33 -10.14
N LEU A 72 -11.89 -1.39 -10.83
CA LEU A 72 -13.29 -1.78 -10.91
C LEU A 72 -13.83 -2.24 -9.56
N LEU A 73 -13.07 -3.03 -8.82
CA LEU A 73 -13.41 -3.47 -7.47
C LEU A 73 -13.60 -2.27 -6.53
N LEU A 74 -12.67 -1.32 -6.53
CA LEU A 74 -12.79 -0.11 -5.71
C LEU A 74 -14.02 0.72 -6.05
N ARG A 75 -14.38 0.85 -7.34
CA ARG A 75 -15.60 1.52 -7.77
C ARG A 75 -16.85 0.85 -7.24
N GLU A 76 -16.87 -0.48 -7.23
CA GLU A 76 -18.00 -1.24 -6.69
C GLU A 76 -18.10 -1.06 -5.17
N LEU A 77 -16.98 -1.14 -4.46
CA LEU A 77 -16.94 -0.92 -3.01
C LEU A 77 -17.35 0.50 -2.61
N ARG A 78 -17.04 1.52 -3.41
CA ARG A 78 -17.47 2.91 -3.18
C ARG A 78 -19.00 3.08 -3.18
N ARG A 79 -19.75 2.20 -3.87
CA ARG A 79 -21.23 2.27 -3.89
C ARG A 79 -21.83 1.93 -2.53
N THR A 80 -21.19 1.04 -1.79
CA THR A 80 -21.64 0.64 -0.45
C THR A 80 -21.00 1.46 0.65
N ASN A 81 -19.75 1.90 0.46
CA ASN A 81 -19.02 2.72 1.42
C ASN A 81 -18.22 3.81 0.68
N PRO A 82 -18.71 5.08 0.67
CA PRO A 82 -18.03 6.19 0.00
C PRO A 82 -16.61 6.46 0.51
N ASP A 83 -16.30 6.10 1.77
CA ASP A 83 -15.00 6.33 2.40
C ASP A 83 -14.06 5.10 2.34
N ILE A 84 -14.40 4.08 1.56
CA ILE A 84 -13.65 2.82 1.51
C ILE A 84 -12.17 3.02 1.18
N GLU A 85 -11.84 3.90 0.25
CA GLU A 85 -10.45 4.16 -0.14
C GLU A 85 -9.66 4.83 0.96
N LYS A 86 -10.28 5.78 1.68
CA LYS A 86 -9.68 6.39 2.87
C LYS A 86 -9.44 5.34 3.95
N SER A 87 -10.41 4.46 4.18
CA SER A 87 -10.32 3.39 5.17
C SER A 87 -9.17 2.42 4.83
N ILE A 88 -9.06 1.99 3.57
CA ILE A 88 -7.95 1.15 3.10
C ILE A 88 -6.61 1.88 3.26
N PHE A 89 -6.54 3.15 2.89
CA PHE A 89 -5.32 3.95 3.01
C PHE A 89 -4.92 4.13 4.47
N HIS A 90 -5.85 4.44 5.36
CA HIS A 90 -5.58 4.57 6.79
C HIS A 90 -5.16 3.26 7.44
N SER A 91 -5.73 2.13 7.04
CA SER A 91 -5.36 0.83 7.62
C SER A 91 -3.87 0.50 7.45
N ILE A 92 -3.26 0.94 6.34
CA ILE A 92 -1.84 0.74 6.07
C ILE A 92 -0.96 1.64 6.97
N HIS A 93 -1.48 2.81 7.39
CA HIS A 93 -0.76 3.76 8.25
C HIS A 93 -0.97 3.50 9.75
N SER A 94 -1.92 2.62 10.09
CA SER A 94 -2.33 2.35 11.47
C SER A 94 -2.22 0.87 11.80
N VAL A 95 -1.12 0.24 11.36
CA VAL A 95 -0.87 -1.18 11.64
C VAL A 95 -0.46 -1.34 13.11
N CYS A 96 -1.22 -2.13 13.86
CA CYS A 96 -0.89 -2.50 15.22
C CYS A 96 -0.07 -3.80 15.21
N LEU A 97 1.22 -3.71 15.41
CA LEU A 97 2.12 -4.88 15.43
C LEU A 97 1.81 -5.83 16.58
N ASP A 98 1.29 -5.30 17.68
CA ASP A 98 0.97 -6.06 18.88
C ASP A 98 -0.10 -7.13 18.69
N THR A 99 -0.96 -6.95 17.72
CA THR A 99 -2.06 -7.86 17.40
C THR A 99 -1.85 -8.63 16.09
N MET A 100 -0.71 -8.42 15.43
CA MET A 100 -0.36 -9.17 14.22
C MET A 100 0.05 -10.59 14.55
N VAL A 101 -0.43 -11.55 13.77
CA VAL A 101 -0.06 -12.96 13.88
C VAL A 101 1.42 -13.18 13.53
N GLY A 102 1.96 -12.35 12.65
CA GLY A 102 3.37 -12.33 12.31
C GLY A 102 3.71 -11.16 11.41
N TYR A 103 4.94 -10.68 11.49
CA TYR A 103 5.46 -9.61 10.63
C TYR A 103 6.96 -9.77 10.40
N LYS A 104 7.48 -9.10 9.37
CA LYS A 104 8.91 -9.06 9.08
C LYS A 104 9.46 -7.66 9.27
N SER A 105 10.51 -7.53 10.06
CA SER A 105 11.20 -6.27 10.29
C SER A 105 12.72 -6.48 10.25
N GLY A 106 13.47 -5.64 9.54
CA GLY A 106 14.91 -5.74 9.44
C GLY A 106 15.46 -7.07 8.87
N GLY A 107 14.63 -7.83 8.14
CA GLY A 107 14.96 -9.16 7.62
C GLY A 107 14.69 -10.31 8.62
N VAL A 108 14.23 -9.98 9.81
CA VAL A 108 13.83 -10.93 10.85
C VAL A 108 12.34 -11.17 10.78
N GLU A 109 11.92 -12.40 10.96
CA GLU A 109 10.52 -12.82 11.06
C GLU A 109 10.12 -12.89 12.53
N HIS A 110 9.07 -12.17 12.89
CA HIS A 110 8.48 -12.15 14.22
C HIS A 110 7.14 -12.86 14.18
N THR A 111 6.89 -13.71 15.15
CA THR A 111 5.64 -14.46 15.28
C THR A 111 4.87 -13.99 16.50
N PHE A 112 3.59 -14.23 16.51
CA PHE A 112 2.73 -13.98 17.68
C PHE A 112 3.29 -14.66 18.97
N ALA A 113 3.89 -15.86 18.84
CA ALA A 113 4.43 -16.59 19.98
C ALA A 113 5.62 -15.87 20.64
N ASP A 114 6.44 -15.17 19.84
CA ASP A 114 7.57 -14.39 20.35
C ASP A 114 7.06 -13.16 21.13
N CYS A 115 6.14 -12.41 20.54
CA CYS A 115 5.52 -11.25 21.19
C CYS A 115 4.75 -11.63 22.48
N TYR A 116 4.13 -12.81 22.49
CA TYR A 116 3.40 -13.30 23.67
C TYR A 116 4.33 -13.62 24.84
N ARG A 117 5.47 -14.26 24.56
CA ARG A 117 6.50 -14.57 25.58
C ARG A 117 7.13 -13.31 26.16
N GLU A 118 7.57 -12.39 25.30
CA GLU A 118 8.18 -11.12 25.75
C GLU A 118 7.25 -10.33 26.70
N ARG A 119 5.95 -10.28 26.40
CA ARG A 119 4.97 -9.62 27.28
C ARG A 119 4.74 -10.35 28.60
N GLY A 120 4.78 -11.68 28.59
CA GLY A 120 4.69 -12.49 29.80
C GLY A 120 5.84 -12.19 30.74
N GLU A 121 7.05 -12.20 30.24
CA GLU A 121 8.28 -11.91 30.98
C GLU A 121 8.30 -10.48 31.55
N MET A 122 7.89 -9.47 30.74
CA MET A 122 7.78 -8.08 31.22
C MET A 122 6.75 -7.92 32.34
N ALA A 123 5.60 -8.58 32.24
CA ALA A 123 4.55 -8.52 33.27
C ALA A 123 4.96 -9.22 34.58
N GLU A 124 5.85 -10.21 34.54
CA GLU A 124 6.41 -10.85 35.70
C GLU A 124 7.47 -9.95 36.36
N MET A 125 8.35 -9.32 35.62
CA MET A 125 9.34 -8.37 36.14
C MET A 125 8.70 -7.17 36.83
N GLU A 126 7.65 -6.58 36.25
CA GLU A 126 6.92 -5.45 36.84
C GLU A 126 6.26 -5.82 38.20
N LYS A 127 5.94 -7.08 38.42
CA LYS A 127 5.39 -7.57 39.70
C LYS A 127 6.47 -7.77 40.75
N GLU A 128 7.66 -8.25 40.34
CA GLU A 128 8.80 -8.42 41.25
C GLU A 128 9.36 -7.07 41.74
N ASP A 129 9.33 -6.04 40.91
CA ASP A 129 9.76 -4.68 41.28
C ASP A 129 8.76 -3.93 42.16
N ALA A 130 7.53 -4.43 42.28
CA ALA A 130 6.45 -3.80 43.05
C ALA A 130 6.27 -4.41 44.48
N GLU A 131 6.99 -5.49 44.82
CA GLU A 131 7.04 -6.10 46.14
C GLU A 131 8.28 -5.62 46.94
#